data_89b61dd5a7cd9f4859485d3b67317272
#
_entry.id   89b61dd5a7cd9f4859485d3b67317272
#
_cell.length_a   1.000
_cell.length_b   1.000
_cell.length_c   1.000
_cell.angle_alpha   90.00
_cell.angle_beta   90.00
_cell.angle_gamma   90.00
#
_symmetry.space_group_name_H-M   'P 1'
#
loop_
_entity.id
_entity.type
_entity.pdbx_description
1 polymer ?
#
loop_
_entity_poly.entity_id
_entity_poly.type
_entity_poly.pdbx_seq_one_letter_code
_entity_poly.pdbx_strand_id
1 'polypeptide(L)'
;MLIDAEAAARRERKVAKLVKDARFKDPSACVEDVVYLPDRTLAKDRINRLARCEWIGESEVVVVISKTGCGKSFVVQALGNAACRRLIPVRYTRLADICDDLNRARAAKDGSYFEKMDAYKSVALLLVDDFMTTPISTQNSVDLFEIMEAREGRRATVIASQLEPNEWYLRIEGELMADSILNRIATGARYIDLEGPNMREYFAKKRRAD
;
A
#
# COMPACT_ATOMS: atom_id res chain seq x y z
N MET A 1 -9.90 35.93 8.62
CA MET A 1 -10.73 35.08 9.56
C MET A 1 -11.82 34.26 8.87
N LEU A 2 -12.84 34.87 8.21
CA LEU A 2 -13.90 34.07 7.52
C LEU A 2 -13.35 33.29 6.31
N ILE A 3 -12.49 33.88 5.50
CA ILE A 3 -11.89 33.26 4.32
C ILE A 3 -10.97 32.08 4.72
N ASP A 4 -10.22 32.23 5.82
CA ASP A 4 -9.35 31.18 6.32
C ASP A 4 -10.12 29.97 6.85
N ALA A 5 -11.24 30.23 7.56
CA ALA A 5 -12.13 29.17 8.06
C ALA A 5 -12.79 28.40 6.90
N GLU A 6 -13.21 29.11 5.83
CA GLU A 6 -13.77 28.43 4.66
C GLU A 6 -12.73 27.61 3.90
N ALA A 7 -11.50 28.12 3.75
CA ALA A 7 -10.40 27.40 3.12
C ALA A 7 -10.03 26.15 3.92
N ALA A 8 -9.98 26.23 5.25
CA ALA A 8 -9.74 25.09 6.14
C ALA A 8 -10.85 24.04 6.00
N ALA A 9 -12.12 24.45 6.06
CA ALA A 9 -13.25 23.53 5.90
C ALA A 9 -13.29 22.86 4.51
N ARG A 10 -12.89 23.56 3.46
CA ARG A 10 -12.77 23.00 2.11
C ARG A 10 -11.65 21.96 2.03
N ARG A 11 -10.52 22.25 2.68
CA ARG A 11 -9.40 21.31 2.78
C ARG A 11 -9.78 20.05 3.52
N GLU A 12 -10.44 20.16 4.67
CA GLU A 12 -10.92 19.03 5.46
C GLU A 12 -11.86 18.13 4.66
N ARG A 13 -12.85 18.73 3.96
CA ARG A 13 -13.76 17.98 3.08
C ARG A 13 -13.01 17.24 1.97
N LYS A 14 -11.98 17.85 1.37
CA LYS A 14 -11.13 17.18 0.38
C LYS A 14 -10.37 16.00 0.98
N VAL A 15 -9.76 16.17 2.15
CA VAL A 15 -9.06 15.08 2.84
C VAL A 15 -10.01 13.94 3.18
N ALA A 16 -11.17 14.23 3.77
CA ALA A 16 -12.18 13.23 4.09
C ALA A 16 -12.64 12.44 2.85
N LYS A 17 -12.82 13.12 1.71
CA LYS A 17 -13.12 12.45 0.44
C LYS A 17 -11.99 11.53 0.01
N LEU A 18 -10.73 11.98 0.02
CA LEU A 18 -9.58 11.17 -0.37
C LEU A 18 -9.41 9.94 0.53
N VAL A 19 -9.60 10.07 1.84
CA VAL A 19 -9.56 8.95 2.78
C VAL A 19 -10.66 7.92 2.46
N LYS A 20 -11.87 8.38 2.15
CA LYS A 20 -12.97 7.50 1.73
C LYS A 20 -12.66 6.79 0.41
N ASP A 21 -12.17 7.52 -0.59
CA ASP A 21 -11.87 7.00 -1.93
C ASP A 21 -10.66 6.04 -1.92
N ALA A 22 -9.75 6.20 -0.95
CA ALA A 22 -8.59 5.33 -0.75
C ALA A 22 -8.96 3.89 -0.37
N ARG A 23 -10.15 3.65 0.18
CA ARG A 23 -10.66 2.33 0.62
C ARG A 23 -9.78 1.65 1.66
N PHE A 24 -9.27 2.41 2.63
CA PHE A 24 -8.54 1.84 3.75
C PHE A 24 -9.42 0.85 4.53
N LYS A 25 -8.82 -0.24 4.99
CA LYS A 25 -9.45 -1.18 5.93
C LYS A 25 -9.62 -0.53 7.31
N ASP A 26 -8.64 0.30 7.69
CA ASP A 26 -8.67 1.14 8.88
C ASP A 26 -8.44 2.61 8.47
N PRO A 27 -9.52 3.38 8.21
CA PRO A 27 -9.40 4.78 7.82
C PRO A 27 -8.91 5.70 8.94
N SER A 28 -8.87 5.20 10.19
CA SER A 28 -8.35 5.95 11.34
C SER A 28 -6.84 5.78 11.53
N ALA A 29 -6.21 4.80 10.86
CA ALA A 29 -4.78 4.56 10.99
C ALA A 29 -3.97 5.81 10.69
N CYS A 30 -3.16 6.27 11.63
CA CYS A 30 -2.32 7.45 11.47
C CYS A 30 -0.90 7.22 11.99
N VAL A 31 0.04 7.99 11.50
CA VAL A 31 1.46 7.83 11.81
C VAL A 31 1.77 8.17 13.27
N GLU A 32 0.95 9.01 13.86
CA GLU A 32 1.02 9.41 15.26
C GLU A 32 0.71 8.25 16.22
N ASP A 33 -0.11 7.28 15.78
CA ASP A 33 -0.51 6.11 16.56
C ASP A 33 0.40 4.89 16.35
N VAL A 34 1.45 5.03 15.57
CA VAL A 34 2.44 3.98 15.39
C VAL A 34 3.20 3.75 16.70
N VAL A 35 3.10 2.53 17.22
CA VAL A 35 3.77 2.16 18.47
C VAL A 35 5.21 1.76 18.20
N TYR A 36 6.13 2.39 18.90
CA TYR A 36 7.58 2.11 18.84
C TYR A 36 7.99 1.43 20.15
N LEU A 37 8.44 0.19 20.05
CA LEU A 37 8.90 -0.61 21.19
C LEU A 37 10.40 -0.92 21.01
N PRO A 38 11.15 -1.15 22.11
CA PRO A 38 12.59 -1.45 22.02
C PRO A 38 12.91 -2.70 21.19
N ASP A 39 12.00 -3.67 21.16
CA ASP A 39 12.09 -4.93 20.44
C ASP A 39 11.49 -4.87 19.00
N ARG A 40 11.14 -3.66 18.53
CA ARG A 40 10.72 -3.43 17.14
C ARG A 40 11.83 -2.78 16.32
N THR A 41 12.07 -3.31 15.12
CA THR A 41 13.03 -2.71 14.16
C THR A 41 12.54 -1.39 13.55
N LEU A 42 11.27 -1.02 13.77
CA LEU A 42 10.65 0.15 13.18
C LEU A 42 11.17 1.46 13.81
N ALA A 43 12.03 2.16 13.10
CA ALA A 43 12.57 3.44 13.55
C ALA A 43 11.57 4.60 13.31
N LYS A 44 11.31 5.39 14.37
CA LYS A 44 10.39 6.54 14.32
C LYS A 44 10.80 7.55 13.25
N ASP A 45 12.08 7.87 13.15
CA ASP A 45 12.59 8.83 12.16
C ASP A 45 12.38 8.37 10.72
N ARG A 46 12.40 7.06 10.49
CA ARG A 46 12.14 6.49 9.17
C ARG A 46 10.67 6.68 8.78
N ILE A 47 9.76 6.40 9.69
CA ILE A 47 8.32 6.61 9.48
C ILE A 47 8.02 8.10 9.31
N ASN A 48 8.60 8.97 10.11
CA ASN A 48 8.43 10.42 10.00
C ASN A 48 8.91 10.95 8.64
N ARG A 49 10.04 10.46 8.12
CA ARG A 49 10.53 10.82 6.76
C ARG A 49 9.54 10.37 5.68
N LEU A 50 9.04 9.14 5.75
CA LEU A 50 8.04 8.64 4.79
C LEU A 50 6.72 9.41 4.87
N ALA A 51 6.30 9.82 6.06
CA ALA A 51 5.09 10.62 6.27
C ALA A 51 5.18 12.05 5.68
N ARG A 52 6.38 12.52 5.30
CA ARG A 52 6.54 13.75 4.51
C ARG A 52 6.05 13.60 3.07
N CYS A 53 5.96 12.36 2.58
CA CYS A 53 5.44 12.02 1.24
C CYS A 53 6.27 12.58 0.06
N GLU A 54 7.50 13.05 0.27
CA GLU A 54 8.38 13.57 -0.79
C GLU A 54 8.71 12.49 -1.82
N TRP A 55 8.98 11.27 -1.35
CA TRP A 55 9.24 10.07 -2.16
C TRP A 55 8.11 9.72 -3.15
N ILE A 56 6.88 10.18 -2.88
CA ILE A 56 5.73 9.96 -3.79
C ILE A 56 5.93 10.78 -5.07
N GLY A 57 6.42 12.01 -4.96
CA GLY A 57 6.77 12.86 -6.11
C GLY A 57 7.93 12.29 -6.94
N GLU A 58 8.80 11.52 -6.30
CA GLU A 58 9.95 10.83 -6.93
C GLU A 58 9.56 9.48 -7.55
N SER A 59 8.28 9.11 -7.47
CA SER A 59 7.71 7.86 -8.01
C SER A 59 8.38 6.58 -7.47
N GLU A 60 8.85 6.61 -6.22
CA GLU A 60 9.57 5.51 -5.61
C GLU A 60 8.66 4.33 -5.24
N VAL A 61 9.28 3.17 -5.14
CA VAL A 61 8.68 1.96 -4.58
C VAL A 61 9.17 1.77 -3.14
N VAL A 62 8.24 1.55 -2.21
CA VAL A 62 8.55 1.20 -0.82
C VAL A 62 8.04 -0.22 -0.58
N VAL A 63 8.94 -1.09 -0.12
CA VAL A 63 8.62 -2.48 0.21
C VAL A 63 8.67 -2.65 1.73
N VAL A 64 7.57 -3.11 2.31
CA VAL A 64 7.46 -3.39 3.75
C VAL A 64 7.36 -4.90 3.95
N ILE A 65 8.41 -5.49 4.49
CA ILE A 65 8.46 -6.91 4.84
C ILE A 65 8.17 -7.07 6.33
N SER A 66 7.30 -8.01 6.68
CA SER A 66 6.95 -8.22 8.09
C SER A 66 6.21 -9.52 8.29
N LYS A 67 6.55 -10.24 9.34
CA LYS A 67 5.78 -11.40 9.82
C LYS A 67 4.34 -10.99 10.17
N THR A 68 3.45 -11.99 10.22
CA THR A 68 2.05 -11.77 10.62
C THR A 68 1.97 -11.16 12.02
N GLY A 69 1.10 -10.15 12.16
CA GLY A 69 0.82 -9.54 13.46
C GLY A 69 1.72 -8.37 13.84
N CYS A 70 2.86 -8.14 13.19
CA CYS A 70 3.79 -7.05 13.55
C CYS A 70 3.30 -5.63 13.19
N GLY A 71 2.08 -5.49 12.63
CA GLY A 71 1.47 -4.18 12.37
C GLY A 71 1.78 -3.58 10.98
N LYS A 72 2.23 -4.40 10.02
CA LYS A 72 2.52 -4.01 8.63
C LYS A 72 1.37 -3.22 7.99
N SER A 73 0.18 -3.81 7.95
CA SER A 73 -1.00 -3.20 7.33
C SER A 73 -1.39 -1.87 7.98
N PHE A 74 -1.23 -1.73 9.30
CA PHE A 74 -1.46 -0.47 10.00
C PHE A 74 -0.48 0.62 9.53
N VAL A 75 0.82 0.30 9.51
CA VAL A 75 1.87 1.25 9.08
C VAL A 75 1.64 1.71 7.64
N VAL A 76 1.32 0.77 6.73
CA VAL A 76 1.05 1.10 5.32
C VAL A 76 -0.16 2.02 5.17
N GLN A 77 -1.26 1.74 5.89
CA GLN A 77 -2.46 2.59 5.86
C GLN A 77 -2.23 3.94 6.52
N ALA A 78 -1.43 4.00 7.60
CA ALA A 78 -1.03 5.25 8.24
C ALA A 78 -0.23 6.16 7.30
N LEU A 79 0.71 5.60 6.51
CA LEU A 79 1.42 6.34 5.48
C LEU A 79 0.48 6.81 4.35
N GLY A 80 -0.47 5.98 3.95
CA GLY A 80 -1.51 6.36 2.98
C GLY A 80 -2.39 7.50 3.50
N ASN A 81 -2.78 7.47 4.77
CA ASN A 81 -3.54 8.54 5.40
C ASN A 81 -2.74 9.85 5.46
N ALA A 82 -1.43 9.77 5.78
CA ALA A 82 -0.54 10.92 5.73
C ALA A 82 -0.48 11.54 4.31
N ALA A 83 -0.50 10.72 3.26
CA ALA A 83 -0.59 11.18 1.87
C ALA A 83 -1.94 11.85 1.56
N CYS A 84 -3.07 11.28 2.01
CA CYS A 84 -4.39 11.90 1.86
C CYS A 84 -4.46 13.29 2.53
N ARG A 85 -3.86 13.44 3.73
CA ARG A 85 -3.74 14.75 4.44
C ARG A 85 -2.93 15.78 3.64
N ARG A 86 -2.07 15.33 2.72
CA ARG A 86 -1.32 16.16 1.76
C ARG A 86 -2.01 16.31 0.42
N LEU A 87 -3.28 15.92 0.33
CA LEU A 87 -4.13 15.97 -0.86
C LEU A 87 -3.61 15.09 -2.01
N ILE A 88 -2.88 14.03 -1.70
CA ILE A 88 -2.39 13.03 -2.67
C ILE A 88 -3.44 11.91 -2.75
N PRO A 89 -3.96 11.58 -3.94
CA PRO A 89 -4.86 10.45 -4.13
C PRO A 89 -4.17 9.12 -3.84
N VAL A 90 -4.83 8.29 -3.03
CA VAL A 90 -4.33 6.98 -2.60
C VAL A 90 -5.34 5.90 -2.94
N ARG A 91 -4.86 4.72 -3.30
CA ARG A 91 -5.66 3.51 -3.37
C ARG A 91 -5.01 2.42 -2.52
N TYR A 92 -5.71 1.94 -1.51
CA TYR A 92 -5.33 0.76 -0.73
C TYR A 92 -6.11 -0.46 -1.24
N THR A 93 -5.42 -1.58 -1.38
CA THR A 93 -6.01 -2.85 -1.81
C THR A 93 -5.08 -4.00 -1.41
N ARG A 94 -5.59 -5.23 -1.37
CA ARG A 94 -4.76 -6.43 -1.32
C ARG A 94 -4.51 -6.93 -2.74
N LEU A 95 -3.41 -7.65 -2.96
CA LEU A 95 -3.14 -8.23 -4.28
C LEU A 95 -4.27 -9.15 -4.75
N ALA A 96 -4.79 -9.98 -3.86
CA ALA A 96 -5.92 -10.87 -4.18
C ALA A 96 -7.17 -10.09 -4.63
N ASP A 97 -7.45 -8.93 -4.00
CA ASP A 97 -8.60 -8.09 -4.37
C ASP A 97 -8.40 -7.43 -5.75
N ILE A 98 -7.16 -7.06 -6.13
CA ILE A 98 -6.84 -6.61 -7.50
C ILE A 98 -7.18 -7.72 -8.50
N CYS A 99 -6.68 -8.93 -8.24
CA CYS A 99 -6.90 -10.08 -9.11
C CYS A 99 -8.41 -10.37 -9.28
N ASP A 100 -9.14 -10.42 -8.18
CA ASP A 100 -10.59 -10.66 -8.18
C ASP A 100 -11.37 -9.56 -8.91
N ASP A 101 -11.02 -8.29 -8.66
CA ASP A 101 -11.65 -7.14 -9.30
C ASP A 101 -11.46 -7.15 -10.82
N LEU A 102 -10.25 -7.47 -11.30
CA LEU A 102 -9.95 -7.52 -12.72
C LEU A 102 -10.57 -8.75 -13.39
N ASN A 103 -10.55 -9.91 -12.73
CA ASN A 103 -11.16 -11.13 -13.25
C ASN A 103 -12.68 -10.98 -13.42
N ARG A 104 -13.37 -10.39 -12.42
CA ARG A 104 -14.81 -10.10 -12.50
C ARG A 104 -15.12 -9.11 -13.62
N ALA A 105 -14.35 -8.04 -13.71
CA ALA A 105 -14.55 -7.02 -14.75
C ALA A 105 -14.29 -7.56 -16.16
N ARG A 106 -13.29 -8.44 -16.33
CA ARG A 106 -13.05 -9.13 -17.59
C ARG A 106 -14.19 -10.05 -17.99
N ALA A 107 -14.77 -10.79 -17.00
CA ALA A 107 -15.91 -11.67 -17.21
C ALA A 107 -17.19 -10.90 -17.56
N ALA A 108 -17.38 -9.69 -17.07
CA ALA A 108 -18.54 -8.84 -17.34
C ALA A 108 -18.63 -8.37 -18.80
N LYS A 109 -17.50 -8.25 -19.50
CA LYS A 109 -17.41 -7.83 -20.93
C LYS A 109 -18.09 -6.50 -21.24
N ASP A 110 -18.18 -5.59 -20.26
CA ASP A 110 -18.86 -4.28 -20.32
C ASP A 110 -17.87 -3.10 -20.41
N GLY A 111 -16.57 -3.37 -20.55
CA GLY A 111 -15.51 -2.36 -20.56
C GLY A 111 -14.96 -2.00 -19.18
N SER A 112 -15.59 -2.43 -18.10
CA SER A 112 -15.17 -2.11 -16.72
C SER A 112 -13.76 -2.62 -16.38
N TYR A 113 -13.25 -3.61 -17.10
CA TYR A 113 -11.87 -4.07 -16.98
C TYR A 113 -10.86 -2.95 -17.24
N PHE A 114 -11.04 -2.20 -18.32
CA PHE A 114 -10.13 -1.11 -18.68
C PHE A 114 -10.20 0.03 -17.66
N GLU A 115 -11.40 0.38 -17.19
CA GLU A 115 -11.58 1.42 -16.17
C GLU A 115 -10.88 1.06 -14.85
N LYS A 116 -10.99 -0.20 -14.42
CA LYS A 116 -10.33 -0.69 -13.21
C LYS A 116 -8.82 -0.75 -13.38
N MET A 117 -8.36 -1.24 -14.52
CA MET A 117 -6.94 -1.28 -14.86
C MET A 117 -6.33 0.12 -14.82
N ASP A 118 -6.98 1.11 -15.46
CA ASP A 118 -6.54 2.49 -15.47
C ASP A 118 -6.55 3.11 -14.06
N ALA A 119 -7.53 2.78 -13.24
CA ALA A 119 -7.57 3.25 -11.85
C ALA A 119 -6.36 2.76 -11.03
N TYR A 120 -5.92 1.50 -11.21
CA TYR A 120 -4.71 0.99 -10.56
C TYR A 120 -3.41 1.57 -11.15
N LYS A 121 -3.38 1.77 -12.47
CA LYS A 121 -2.22 2.35 -13.18
C LYS A 121 -2.01 3.83 -12.84
N SER A 122 -3.08 4.61 -12.72
CA SER A 122 -3.01 6.08 -12.70
C SER A 122 -3.00 6.72 -11.31
N VAL A 123 -3.48 6.04 -10.24
CA VAL A 123 -3.52 6.63 -8.90
C VAL A 123 -2.12 7.05 -8.43
N ALA A 124 -2.02 8.22 -7.79
CA ALA A 124 -0.72 8.79 -7.39
C ALA A 124 0.06 7.87 -6.44
N LEU A 125 -0.63 7.26 -5.47
CA LEU A 125 -0.05 6.28 -4.55
C LEU A 125 -0.91 5.02 -4.51
N LEU A 126 -0.35 3.89 -4.93
CA LEU A 126 -0.96 2.56 -4.81
C LEU A 126 -0.34 1.82 -3.61
N LEU A 127 -1.18 1.35 -2.69
CA LEU A 127 -0.78 0.53 -1.55
C LEU A 127 -1.31 -0.89 -1.78
N VAL A 128 -0.39 -1.83 -2.01
CA VAL A 128 -0.73 -3.25 -2.24
C VAL A 128 -0.34 -4.04 -1.01
N ASP A 129 -1.32 -4.44 -0.22
CA ASP A 129 -1.12 -5.26 0.99
C ASP A 129 -1.27 -6.75 0.69
N ASP A 130 -0.81 -7.59 1.61
CA ASP A 130 -0.80 -9.05 1.50
C ASP A 130 -0.23 -9.56 0.17
N PHE A 131 0.83 -8.87 -0.29
CA PHE A 131 1.48 -9.14 -1.58
C PHE A 131 2.07 -10.56 -1.61
N MET A 132 1.71 -11.32 -2.65
CA MET A 132 2.12 -12.72 -2.87
C MET A 132 1.84 -13.67 -1.70
N THR A 133 0.86 -13.38 -0.85
CA THR A 133 0.42 -14.31 0.20
C THR A 133 -0.14 -15.60 -0.41
N THR A 134 -0.80 -15.50 -1.55
CA THR A 134 -1.25 -16.62 -2.40
C THR A 134 -0.63 -16.54 -3.78
N PRO A 135 -0.36 -17.68 -4.45
CA PRO A 135 0.08 -17.68 -5.84
C PRO A 135 -0.96 -17.00 -6.76
N ILE A 136 -0.48 -16.38 -7.82
CA ILE A 136 -1.32 -15.75 -8.85
C ILE A 136 -1.20 -16.51 -10.17
N SER A 137 -2.31 -16.58 -10.91
CA SER A 137 -2.39 -17.24 -12.22
C SER A 137 -1.63 -16.44 -13.29
N THR A 138 -1.32 -17.07 -14.42
CA THR A 138 -0.71 -16.44 -15.59
C THR A 138 -1.45 -15.17 -15.99
N GLN A 139 -2.79 -15.18 -16.05
CA GLN A 139 -3.56 -14.00 -16.43
C GLN A 139 -3.41 -12.86 -15.42
N ASN A 140 -3.43 -13.16 -14.12
CA ASN A 140 -3.23 -12.17 -13.07
C ASN A 140 -1.78 -11.66 -13.04
N SER A 141 -0.81 -12.48 -13.45
CA SER A 141 0.59 -12.06 -13.60
C SER A 141 0.73 -11.04 -14.72
N VAL A 142 0.05 -11.23 -15.85
CA VAL A 142 -0.01 -10.24 -16.94
C VAL A 142 -0.63 -8.93 -16.45
N ASP A 143 -1.75 -9.00 -15.73
CA ASP A 143 -2.41 -7.80 -15.21
C ASP A 143 -1.52 -7.04 -14.22
N LEU A 144 -0.84 -7.76 -13.33
CA LEU A 144 0.09 -7.16 -12.37
C LEU A 144 1.29 -6.52 -13.07
N PHE A 145 1.85 -7.20 -14.08
CA PHE A 145 2.93 -6.67 -14.90
C PHE A 145 2.52 -5.34 -15.55
N GLU A 146 1.36 -5.29 -16.19
CA GLU A 146 0.83 -4.10 -16.84
C GLU A 146 0.63 -2.93 -15.85
N ILE A 147 0.19 -3.23 -14.62
CA ILE A 147 0.06 -2.22 -13.56
C ILE A 147 1.44 -1.70 -13.18
N MET A 148 2.40 -2.59 -12.89
CA MET A 148 3.73 -2.19 -12.42
C MET A 148 4.52 -1.46 -13.50
N GLU A 149 4.44 -1.90 -14.76
CA GLU A 149 5.07 -1.22 -15.90
C GLU A 149 4.55 0.20 -16.10
N ALA A 150 3.24 0.40 -16.05
CA ALA A 150 2.64 1.71 -16.20
C ALA A 150 3.02 2.68 -15.06
N ARG A 151 3.36 2.13 -13.88
CA ARG A 151 3.70 2.91 -12.69
C ARG A 151 5.19 3.19 -12.54
N GLU A 152 6.05 2.35 -13.12
CA GLU A 152 7.51 2.47 -13.02
C GLU A 152 7.98 3.87 -13.42
N GLY A 153 8.71 4.56 -12.53
CA GLY A 153 9.23 5.93 -12.74
C GLY A 153 8.16 7.02 -12.89
N ARG A 154 6.87 6.71 -12.69
CA ARG A 154 5.76 7.66 -12.92
C ARG A 154 4.83 7.82 -11.72
N ARG A 155 4.68 6.78 -10.91
CA ARG A 155 3.76 6.74 -9.76
C ARG A 155 4.34 5.92 -8.62
N ALA A 156 4.19 6.39 -7.41
CA ALA A 156 4.69 5.70 -6.23
C ALA A 156 3.83 4.49 -5.87
N THR A 157 4.51 3.44 -5.37
CA THR A 157 3.86 2.21 -4.95
C THR A 157 4.40 1.75 -3.61
N VAL A 158 3.54 1.29 -2.70
CA VAL A 158 3.93 0.56 -1.49
C VAL A 158 3.50 -0.89 -1.66
N ILE A 159 4.44 -1.79 -1.49
CA ILE A 159 4.21 -3.24 -1.43
C ILE A 159 4.39 -3.70 0.01
N ALA A 160 3.39 -4.38 0.55
CA ALA A 160 3.47 -4.95 1.89
C ALA A 160 3.32 -6.47 1.83
N SER A 161 4.34 -7.20 2.30
CA SER A 161 4.40 -8.66 2.20
C SER A 161 4.84 -9.31 3.50
N GLN A 162 4.45 -10.58 3.67
CA GLN A 162 4.98 -11.46 4.71
C GLN A 162 6.17 -12.29 4.20
N LEU A 163 6.37 -12.28 2.89
CA LEU A 163 7.38 -13.07 2.19
C LEU A 163 8.48 -12.15 1.68
N GLU A 164 9.68 -12.67 1.64
CA GLU A 164 10.81 -12.00 1.00
C GLU A 164 10.69 -12.00 -0.54
N PRO A 165 11.34 -11.08 -1.25
CA PRO A 165 11.24 -10.99 -2.70
C PRO A 165 11.61 -12.26 -3.47
N ASN A 166 12.56 -13.06 -2.96
CA ASN A 166 12.92 -14.34 -3.55
C ASN A 166 11.81 -15.39 -3.47
N GLU A 167 10.93 -15.29 -2.46
CA GLU A 167 9.76 -16.16 -2.32
C GLU A 167 8.60 -15.73 -3.24
N TRP A 168 8.56 -14.46 -3.64
CA TRP A 168 7.54 -13.96 -4.57
C TRP A 168 7.67 -14.61 -5.95
N TYR A 169 8.92 -14.88 -6.37
CA TYR A 169 9.20 -15.55 -7.64
C TYR A 169 8.43 -16.87 -7.77
N LEU A 170 8.40 -17.65 -6.70
CA LEU A 170 7.72 -18.95 -6.65
C LEU A 170 6.17 -18.84 -6.63
N ARG A 171 5.64 -17.63 -6.50
CA ARG A 171 4.19 -17.35 -6.43
C ARG A 171 3.63 -16.73 -7.69
N ILE A 172 4.49 -16.42 -8.65
CA ILE A 172 4.11 -15.85 -9.96
C ILE A 172 4.22 -16.97 -10.99
N GLU A 173 3.11 -17.24 -11.68
CA GLU A 173 3.12 -18.23 -12.76
C GLU A 173 3.81 -17.64 -14.00
N GLY A 174 4.87 -18.33 -14.49
CA GLY A 174 5.68 -17.93 -15.64
C GLY A 174 6.97 -17.18 -15.25
N GLU A 175 8.11 -17.83 -15.45
CA GLU A 175 9.44 -17.31 -15.04
C GLU A 175 9.76 -15.93 -15.63
N LEU A 176 9.57 -15.73 -16.93
CA LEU A 176 9.82 -14.43 -17.59
C LEU A 176 8.94 -13.30 -17.03
N MET A 177 7.71 -13.64 -16.66
CA MET A 177 6.77 -12.68 -16.07
C MET A 177 7.19 -12.35 -14.64
N ALA A 178 7.61 -13.36 -13.86
CA ALA A 178 8.13 -13.19 -12.52
C ALA A 178 9.35 -12.26 -12.51
N ASP A 179 10.34 -12.53 -13.35
CA ASP A 179 11.54 -11.68 -13.49
C ASP A 179 11.17 -10.23 -13.85
N SER A 180 10.27 -10.07 -14.79
CA SER A 180 9.84 -8.74 -15.25
C SER A 180 9.12 -7.93 -14.19
N ILE A 181 8.23 -8.55 -13.40
CA ILE A 181 7.51 -7.92 -12.30
C ILE A 181 8.47 -7.59 -11.16
N LEU A 182 9.29 -8.56 -10.76
CA LEU A 182 10.18 -8.40 -9.61
C LEU A 182 11.27 -7.37 -9.87
N ASN A 183 11.80 -7.30 -11.09
CA ASN A 183 12.77 -6.28 -11.45
C ASN A 183 12.20 -4.87 -11.30
N ARG A 184 10.94 -4.64 -11.71
CA ARG A 184 10.26 -3.34 -11.58
C ARG A 184 9.94 -2.96 -10.13
N ILE A 185 9.66 -3.93 -9.29
CA ILE A 185 9.38 -3.70 -7.87
C ILE A 185 10.67 -3.53 -7.08
N ALA A 186 11.64 -4.44 -7.28
CA ALA A 186 12.82 -4.54 -6.43
C ALA A 186 13.93 -3.55 -6.78
N THR A 187 14.05 -3.17 -8.07
CA THR A 187 15.11 -2.26 -8.51
C THR A 187 14.86 -0.85 -7.97
N GLY A 188 15.74 -0.41 -7.07
CA GLY A 188 15.64 0.91 -6.43
C GLY A 188 14.59 1.03 -5.33
N ALA A 189 13.93 -0.05 -4.93
CA ALA A 189 12.96 -0.03 -3.85
C ALA A 189 13.60 0.29 -2.49
N ARG A 190 12.88 1.05 -1.68
CA ARG A 190 13.23 1.25 -0.26
C ARG A 190 12.62 0.15 0.58
N TYR A 191 13.44 -0.71 1.16
CA TYR A 191 12.97 -1.81 2.02
C TYR A 191 12.81 -1.36 3.46
N ILE A 192 11.72 -1.80 4.09
CA ILE A 192 11.43 -1.64 5.51
C ILE A 192 11.17 -3.01 6.10
N ASP A 193 12.13 -3.53 6.86
CA ASP A 193 11.95 -4.76 7.61
C ASP A 193 11.31 -4.41 8.95
N LEU A 194 10.08 -4.89 9.13
CA LEU A 194 9.30 -4.66 10.33
C LEU A 194 9.26 -5.94 11.15
N GLU A 195 10.17 -6.07 12.07
CA GLU A 195 10.19 -7.13 13.08
C GLU A 195 9.70 -6.61 14.42
N GLY A 196 9.31 -7.53 15.31
CA GLY A 196 8.89 -7.24 16.66
C GLY A 196 7.72 -8.09 17.13
N PRO A 197 7.13 -7.75 18.27
CA PRO A 197 6.05 -8.53 18.87
C PRO A 197 4.78 -8.49 18.03
N ASN A 198 3.91 -9.47 18.26
CA ASN A 198 2.57 -9.46 17.69
C ASN A 198 1.75 -8.32 18.28
N MET A 199 1.51 -7.27 17.50
CA MET A 199 0.79 -6.08 17.95
C MET A 199 -0.69 -6.35 18.26
N ARG A 200 -1.30 -7.40 17.68
CA ARG A 200 -2.67 -7.80 18.04
C ARG A 200 -2.70 -8.32 19.48
N GLU A 201 -1.72 -9.12 19.87
CA GLU A 201 -1.60 -9.62 21.25
C GLU A 201 -1.21 -8.49 22.21
N TYR A 202 -0.29 -7.61 21.80
CA TYR A 202 0.10 -6.43 22.58
C TYR A 202 -1.13 -5.58 22.95
N PHE A 203 -1.94 -5.20 21.98
CA PHE A 203 -3.14 -4.40 22.23
C PHE A 203 -4.24 -5.18 22.97
N ALA A 204 -4.33 -6.51 22.77
CA ALA A 204 -5.26 -7.33 23.54
C ALA A 204 -4.88 -7.40 25.01
N LYS A 205 -3.58 -7.52 25.34
CA LYS A 205 -3.07 -7.49 26.72
C LYS A 205 -3.29 -6.11 27.36
N LYS A 206 -2.99 -5.03 26.64
CA LYS A 206 -3.18 -3.66 27.12
C LYS A 206 -4.64 -3.40 27.50
N ARG A 207 -5.60 -3.75 26.65
CA ARG A 207 -7.05 -3.60 26.91
C ARG A 207 -7.58 -4.42 28.10
N ARG A 208 -6.85 -5.44 28.55
CA ARG A 208 -7.22 -6.25 29.71
C ARG A 208 -6.62 -5.71 31.00
N ALA A 209 -5.62 -4.86 30.89
CA ALA A 209 -4.93 -4.25 32.05
C ALA A 209 -5.52 -2.88 32.43
N ASP A 210 -6.22 -2.23 31.48
CA ASP A 210 -7.05 -1.02 31.69
C ASP A 210 -8.48 -1.41 32.13
#